data_4efe58752529429b0eebb03fb6962802
#
_entry.id   4efe58752529429b0eebb03fb6962802
#
_cell.length_a   1.000
_cell.length_b   1.000
_cell.length_c   1.000
_cell.angle_alpha   90.00
_cell.angle_beta   90.00
_cell.angle_gamma   90.00
#
_symmetry.space_group_name_H-M   'P 1'
#
loop_
_entity.id
_entity.type
_entity.pdbx_description
1 polymer ?
#
loop_
_entity_poly.entity_id
_entity_poly.type
_entity_poly.pdbx_seq_one_letter_code
_entity_poly.pdbx_strand_id
1 'polypeptide(L)'
;MSDAGGRSLSKSVFYGLLMGGAFLASILVVKEAFIVLGVVGIAAGSWEIASALRQTGWYVPRIPVVVGSAVIMPATYYGGPIWQWVSSLGLIGFLAIWRLVHLLFERREDVRQTFGRTIRDFSAAAFVVIYLPLTFSFAFLLLKRPSDGAAWVCAAIVTAAISDTAGYLVGRKLGKHKLAPGISPKKTLEGLLASIIFGGATAVLIVVLAIHQSVWLGLLVGACVLVAAVFGDLSESLIKRDLGVKDMSSWLPGHGGVMDRLDSILPAVLVTFIIATLLVPAV
;
A
#
# COMPACT_ATOMS: atom_id res chain seq x y z
N MET A 1 3.89 35.11 17.90
CA MET A 1 4.25 34.18 16.79
C MET A 1 4.77 32.92 17.46
N SER A 2 3.86 31.98 17.70
CA SER A 2 4.16 30.71 18.39
C SER A 2 4.56 29.67 17.35
N ASP A 3 5.74 29.08 17.53
CA ASP A 3 6.27 27.95 16.75
C ASP A 3 5.28 26.79 16.71
N ALA A 4 4.56 26.68 15.62
CA ALA A 4 3.69 25.55 15.34
C ALA A 4 4.53 24.33 14.96
N GLY A 5 4.76 23.44 15.94
CA GLY A 5 5.03 22.01 15.72
C GLY A 5 6.24 21.67 14.85
N GLY A 6 7.45 21.97 15.30
CA GLY A 6 8.68 21.42 14.73
C GLY A 6 8.73 19.91 14.91
N ARG A 7 8.20 19.15 13.93
CA ARG A 7 8.49 17.72 13.81
C ARG A 7 10.01 17.56 13.73
N SER A 8 10.64 17.00 14.77
CA SER A 8 12.10 16.89 14.77
C SER A 8 12.49 15.95 13.63
N LEU A 9 13.18 16.47 12.62
CA LEU A 9 13.63 15.74 11.43
C LEU A 9 14.39 14.47 11.84
N SER A 10 15.19 14.56 12.91
CA SER A 10 15.96 13.44 13.45
C SER A 10 15.08 12.29 13.95
N LYS A 11 13.97 12.57 14.63
CA LYS A 11 13.03 11.53 15.07
C LYS A 11 12.35 10.87 13.88
N SER A 12 11.92 11.64 12.88
CA SER A 12 11.31 11.08 11.68
C SER A 12 12.29 10.19 10.91
N VAL A 13 13.53 10.63 10.71
CA VAL A 13 14.57 9.82 10.05
C VAL A 13 14.86 8.54 10.86
N PHE A 14 14.97 8.65 12.18
CA PHE A 14 15.23 7.48 13.04
C PHE A 14 14.11 6.43 12.93
N TYR A 15 12.85 6.82 13.06
CA TYR A 15 11.72 5.88 12.92
C TYR A 15 11.60 5.31 11.51
N GLY A 16 11.86 6.10 10.47
CA GLY A 16 11.88 5.63 9.10
C GLY A 16 12.97 4.56 8.85
N LEU A 17 14.18 4.80 9.34
CA LEU A 17 15.28 3.83 9.25
C LEU A 17 15.03 2.58 10.08
N LEU A 18 14.47 2.72 11.29
CA LEU A 18 14.11 1.60 12.14
C LEU A 18 13.04 0.70 11.48
N MET A 19 11.97 1.30 10.99
CA MET A 19 10.89 0.56 10.30
C MET A 19 11.37 -0.07 9.01
N GLY A 20 12.09 0.67 8.16
CA GLY A 20 12.65 0.16 6.92
C GLY A 20 13.68 -0.95 7.16
N GLY A 21 14.54 -0.79 8.16
CA GLY A 21 15.53 -1.79 8.57
C GLY A 21 14.89 -3.06 9.13
N ALA A 22 13.89 -2.92 10.01
CA ALA A 22 13.13 -4.07 10.52
C ALA A 22 12.41 -4.82 9.41
N PHE A 23 11.84 -4.09 8.47
CA PHE A 23 11.14 -4.64 7.32
C PHE A 23 12.11 -5.40 6.39
N LEU A 24 13.25 -4.82 6.03
CA LEU A 24 14.29 -5.47 5.22
C LEU A 24 14.85 -6.70 5.93
N ALA A 25 15.17 -6.58 7.22
CA ALA A 25 15.67 -7.72 7.99
C ALA A 25 14.65 -8.87 8.02
N SER A 26 13.36 -8.57 8.14
CA SER A 26 12.30 -9.58 8.10
C SER A 26 12.21 -10.32 6.77
N ILE A 27 12.40 -9.65 5.65
CA ILE A 27 12.37 -10.28 4.32
C ILE A 27 13.61 -11.16 4.11
N LEU A 28 14.79 -10.70 4.53
CA LEU A 28 16.05 -11.33 4.20
C LEU A 28 16.45 -12.44 5.17
N VAL A 29 16.03 -12.35 6.45
CA VAL A 29 16.48 -13.25 7.51
C VAL A 29 15.40 -14.24 7.94
N VAL A 30 14.16 -13.75 8.16
CA VAL A 30 13.07 -14.55 8.72
C VAL A 30 11.76 -14.23 7.99
N LYS A 31 11.42 -15.05 7.00
CA LYS A 31 10.19 -14.84 6.17
C LYS A 31 8.91 -14.77 7.00
N GLU A 32 8.84 -15.52 8.10
CA GLU A 32 7.72 -15.51 9.04
C GLU A 32 7.55 -14.16 9.74
N ALA A 33 8.66 -13.47 10.04
CA ALA A 33 8.61 -12.12 10.61
C ALA A 33 8.02 -11.11 9.60
N PHE A 34 8.34 -11.26 8.31
CA PHE A 34 7.72 -10.45 7.26
C PHE A 34 6.22 -10.70 7.18
N ILE A 35 5.75 -11.96 7.32
CA ILE A 35 4.33 -12.28 7.35
C ILE A 35 3.64 -11.55 8.52
N VAL A 36 4.22 -11.64 9.72
CA VAL A 36 3.66 -10.96 10.90
C VAL A 36 3.59 -9.45 10.71
N LEU A 37 4.67 -8.83 10.22
CA LEU A 37 4.71 -7.39 9.93
C LEU A 37 3.68 -6.99 8.87
N GLY A 38 3.54 -7.77 7.81
CA GLY A 38 2.53 -7.56 6.78
C GLY A 38 1.11 -7.67 7.32
N VAL A 39 0.83 -8.69 8.14
CA VAL A 39 -0.48 -8.86 8.82
C VAL A 39 -0.79 -7.64 9.69
N VAL A 40 0.15 -7.21 10.52
CA VAL A 40 -0.03 -6.05 11.41
C VAL A 40 -0.21 -4.76 10.60
N GLY A 41 0.63 -4.54 9.57
CA GLY A 41 0.54 -3.37 8.71
C GLY A 41 -0.79 -3.28 7.97
N ILE A 42 -1.25 -4.40 7.37
CA ILE A 42 -2.52 -4.45 6.64
C ILE A 42 -3.72 -4.34 7.58
N ALA A 43 -3.67 -4.95 8.75
CA ALA A 43 -4.71 -4.79 9.77
C ALA A 43 -4.84 -3.32 10.22
N ALA A 44 -3.70 -2.66 10.48
CA ALA A 44 -3.65 -1.26 10.86
C ALA A 44 -4.16 -0.34 9.73
N GLY A 45 -3.66 -0.50 8.50
CA GLY A 45 -4.13 0.26 7.34
C GLY A 45 -5.63 0.05 7.04
N SER A 46 -6.12 -1.19 7.18
CA SER A 46 -7.54 -1.50 7.04
C SER A 46 -8.40 -0.80 8.09
N TRP A 47 -7.91 -0.72 9.33
CA TRP A 47 -8.57 0.04 10.39
C TRP A 47 -8.61 1.53 10.09
N GLU A 48 -7.50 2.11 9.61
CA GLU A 48 -7.40 3.53 9.28
C GLU A 48 -8.38 3.91 8.18
N ILE A 49 -8.37 3.21 7.04
CA ILE A 49 -9.22 3.53 5.91
C ILE A 49 -10.72 3.28 6.23
N ALA A 50 -11.03 2.18 6.93
CA ALA A 50 -12.40 1.91 7.38
C ALA A 50 -12.88 2.97 8.38
N SER A 51 -12.00 3.50 9.23
CA SER A 51 -12.33 4.57 10.19
C SER A 51 -12.55 5.90 9.47
N ALA A 52 -11.73 6.25 8.49
CA ALA A 52 -11.89 7.45 7.69
C ALA A 52 -13.20 7.42 6.88
N LEU A 53 -13.52 6.31 6.25
CA LEU A 53 -14.80 6.12 5.54
C LEU A 53 -16.01 6.27 6.47
N ARG A 54 -15.93 5.74 7.69
CA ARG A 54 -17.01 5.89 8.67
C ARG A 54 -17.23 7.34 9.14
N GLN A 55 -16.18 8.13 9.23
CA GLN A 55 -16.29 9.56 9.58
C GLN A 55 -17.06 10.36 8.52
N THR A 56 -17.05 9.92 7.27
CA THR A 56 -17.84 10.53 6.18
C THR A 56 -19.24 9.93 6.01
N GLY A 57 -19.69 9.11 7.00
CA GLY A 57 -21.03 8.53 7.03
C GLY A 57 -21.22 7.28 6.18
N TRP A 58 -20.13 6.61 5.78
CA TRP A 58 -20.17 5.32 5.10
C TRP A 58 -20.10 4.17 6.11
N TYR A 59 -20.96 3.17 5.97
CA TYR A 59 -20.92 2.02 6.87
C TYR A 59 -19.89 1.00 6.39
N VAL A 60 -18.73 0.97 7.06
CA VAL A 60 -17.72 -0.08 6.88
C VAL A 60 -17.49 -0.76 8.23
N PRO A 61 -17.77 -2.07 8.36
CA PRO A 61 -17.61 -2.79 9.62
C PRO A 61 -16.12 -3.03 9.92
N ARG A 62 -15.53 -2.19 10.79
CA ARG A 62 -14.08 -2.19 11.07
C ARG A 62 -13.53 -3.54 11.47
N ILE A 63 -14.14 -4.17 12.50
CA ILE A 63 -13.63 -5.44 13.04
C ILE A 63 -13.64 -6.56 11.99
N PRO A 64 -14.76 -6.83 11.29
CA PRO A 64 -14.78 -7.83 10.22
C PRO A 64 -13.76 -7.57 9.11
N VAL A 65 -13.63 -6.30 8.68
CA VAL A 65 -12.66 -5.91 7.65
C VAL A 65 -11.23 -6.17 8.12
N VAL A 66 -10.87 -5.74 9.33
CA VAL A 66 -9.51 -5.91 9.87
C VAL A 66 -9.15 -7.37 10.07
N VAL A 67 -10.04 -8.14 10.70
CA VAL A 67 -9.80 -9.57 10.94
C VAL A 67 -9.70 -10.33 9.63
N GLY A 68 -10.62 -10.09 8.70
CA GLY A 68 -10.58 -10.71 7.37
C GLY A 68 -9.33 -10.32 6.58
N SER A 69 -8.93 -9.05 6.61
CA SER A 69 -7.69 -8.57 5.98
C SER A 69 -6.45 -9.26 6.55
N ALA A 70 -6.40 -9.45 7.87
CA ALA A 70 -5.31 -10.16 8.54
C ALA A 70 -5.22 -11.63 8.11
N VAL A 71 -6.37 -12.28 7.85
CA VAL A 71 -6.43 -13.70 7.42
C VAL A 71 -5.96 -13.88 5.97
N ILE A 72 -6.21 -12.91 5.08
CA ILE A 72 -5.81 -13.02 3.65
C ILE A 72 -4.29 -13.22 3.52
N MET A 73 -3.48 -12.57 4.35
CA MET A 73 -2.02 -12.66 4.27
C MET A 73 -1.49 -14.08 4.44
N PRO A 74 -1.70 -14.76 5.60
CA PRO A 74 -1.24 -16.13 5.78
C PRO A 74 -1.94 -17.10 4.83
N ALA A 75 -3.24 -16.90 4.53
CA ALA A 75 -3.95 -17.73 3.56
C ALA A 75 -3.25 -17.70 2.19
N THR A 76 -2.83 -16.52 1.73
CA THR A 76 -2.09 -16.37 0.47
C THR A 76 -0.72 -17.03 0.53
N TYR A 77 0.04 -16.81 1.61
CA TYR A 77 1.39 -17.35 1.72
C TYR A 77 1.40 -18.89 1.78
N TYR A 78 0.58 -19.49 2.64
CA TYR A 78 0.55 -20.94 2.79
C TYR A 78 -0.26 -21.63 1.68
N GLY A 79 -1.41 -21.08 1.30
CA GLY A 79 -2.33 -21.68 0.33
C GLY A 79 -2.10 -21.28 -1.14
N GLY A 80 -1.34 -20.23 -1.41
CA GLY A 80 -1.03 -19.74 -2.77
C GLY A 80 -2.18 -18.99 -3.44
N PRO A 81 -2.16 -18.85 -4.79
CA PRO A 81 -3.08 -17.99 -5.53
C PRO A 81 -4.56 -18.35 -5.33
N ILE A 82 -4.88 -19.63 -5.23
CA ILE A 82 -6.27 -20.06 -5.02
C ILE A 82 -6.81 -19.52 -3.69
N TRP A 83 -6.04 -19.67 -2.61
CA TRP A 83 -6.45 -19.18 -1.30
C TRP A 83 -6.42 -17.64 -1.17
N GLN A 84 -5.58 -16.97 -1.95
CA GLN A 84 -5.65 -15.51 -2.11
C GLN A 84 -7.04 -15.07 -2.59
N TRP A 85 -7.51 -15.67 -3.68
CA TRP A 85 -8.82 -15.33 -4.25
C TRP A 85 -9.97 -15.82 -3.37
N VAL A 86 -9.92 -17.04 -2.85
CA VAL A 86 -10.96 -17.60 -1.97
C VAL A 86 -11.13 -16.75 -0.72
N SER A 87 -10.04 -16.37 -0.05
CA SER A 87 -10.12 -15.56 1.16
C SER A 87 -10.57 -14.12 0.87
N SER A 88 -10.12 -13.51 -0.22
CA SER A 88 -10.50 -12.15 -0.59
C SER A 88 -11.96 -12.05 -1.02
N LEU A 89 -12.41 -12.94 -1.93
CA LEU A 89 -13.81 -12.99 -2.37
C LEU A 89 -14.73 -13.46 -1.23
N GLY A 90 -14.26 -14.39 -0.41
CA GLY A 90 -14.97 -14.84 0.81
C GLY A 90 -15.19 -13.68 1.79
N LEU A 91 -14.17 -12.84 2.01
CA LEU A 91 -14.32 -11.66 2.85
C LEU A 91 -15.31 -10.65 2.24
N ILE A 92 -15.22 -10.37 0.94
CA ILE A 92 -16.17 -9.47 0.25
C ILE A 92 -17.60 -10.00 0.37
N GLY A 93 -17.80 -11.30 0.13
CA GLY A 93 -19.11 -11.95 0.29
C GLY A 93 -19.62 -11.90 1.72
N PHE A 94 -18.75 -12.16 2.71
CA PHE A 94 -19.08 -12.02 4.12
C PHE A 94 -19.51 -10.60 4.48
N LEU A 95 -18.80 -9.57 4.01
CA LEU A 95 -19.13 -8.17 4.26
C LEU A 95 -20.47 -7.78 3.61
N ALA A 96 -20.78 -8.34 2.44
CA ALA A 96 -22.10 -8.15 1.81
C ALA A 96 -23.21 -8.74 2.67
N ILE A 97 -23.06 -9.99 3.12
CA ILE A 97 -24.03 -10.66 4.02
C ILE A 97 -24.14 -9.87 5.33
N TRP A 98 -23.02 -9.46 5.92
CA TRP A 98 -22.99 -8.64 7.14
C TRP A 98 -23.82 -7.35 6.97
N ARG A 99 -23.65 -6.64 5.84
CA ARG A 99 -24.43 -5.42 5.58
C ARG A 99 -25.91 -5.72 5.42
N LEU A 100 -26.28 -6.80 4.72
CA LEU A 100 -27.67 -7.21 4.59
C LEU A 100 -28.29 -7.57 5.94
N VAL A 101 -27.59 -8.34 6.78
CA VAL A 101 -28.06 -8.65 8.14
C VAL A 101 -28.23 -7.39 8.98
N HIS A 102 -27.27 -6.45 8.89
CA HIS A 102 -27.36 -5.19 9.62
C HIS A 102 -28.62 -4.37 9.24
N LEU A 103 -29.02 -4.43 7.96
CA LEU A 103 -30.26 -3.76 7.49
C LEU A 103 -31.53 -4.29 8.15
N LEU A 104 -31.54 -5.55 8.63
CA LEU A 104 -32.71 -6.12 9.32
C LEU A 104 -32.95 -5.43 10.68
N PHE A 105 -31.91 -4.84 11.26
CA PHE A 105 -31.94 -4.15 12.55
C PHE A 105 -32.02 -2.62 12.43
N GLU A 106 -31.82 -2.06 11.22
CA GLU A 106 -32.00 -0.63 10.97
C GLU A 106 -33.49 -0.30 10.86
N ARG A 107 -33.90 0.84 11.46
CA ARG A 107 -35.25 1.36 11.23
C ARG A 107 -35.42 1.73 9.75
N ARG A 108 -36.46 1.20 9.12
CA ARG A 108 -36.73 1.37 7.70
C ARG A 108 -37.06 2.83 7.41
N GLU A 109 -36.22 3.48 6.65
CA GLU A 109 -36.49 4.71 5.91
C GLU A 109 -36.98 4.34 4.49
N ASP A 110 -37.08 5.35 3.60
CA ASP A 110 -37.43 5.13 2.19
C ASP A 110 -36.55 4.03 1.55
N VAL A 111 -37.20 3.06 0.88
CA VAL A 111 -36.55 1.90 0.24
C VAL A 111 -35.48 2.33 -0.77
N ARG A 112 -35.73 3.41 -1.55
CA ARG A 112 -34.75 3.89 -2.53
C ARG A 112 -33.49 4.44 -1.87
N GLN A 113 -33.62 5.18 -0.78
CA GLN A 113 -32.49 5.73 -0.03
C GLN A 113 -31.70 4.62 0.65
N THR A 114 -32.40 3.61 1.20
CA THR A 114 -31.78 2.44 1.81
C THR A 114 -30.97 1.63 0.81
N PHE A 115 -31.51 1.41 -0.41
CA PHE A 115 -30.80 0.69 -1.47
C PHE A 115 -29.52 1.41 -1.91
N GLY A 116 -29.60 2.72 -2.18
CA GLY A 116 -28.44 3.52 -2.58
C GLY A 116 -27.34 3.54 -1.52
N ARG A 117 -27.71 3.68 -0.23
CA ARG A 117 -26.75 3.59 0.90
C ARG A 117 -26.11 2.21 0.98
N THR A 118 -26.87 1.15 0.81
CA THR A 118 -26.37 -0.23 0.88
C THR A 118 -25.32 -0.52 -0.19
N ILE A 119 -25.60 -0.13 -1.44
CA ILE A 119 -24.63 -0.28 -2.53
C ILE A 119 -23.35 0.50 -2.24
N ARG A 120 -23.48 1.75 -1.81
CA ARG A 120 -22.36 2.61 -1.45
C ARG A 120 -21.51 1.99 -0.34
N ASP A 121 -22.14 1.54 0.74
CA ASP A 121 -21.46 0.95 1.89
C ASP A 121 -20.75 -0.36 1.55
N PHE A 122 -21.40 -1.20 0.74
CA PHE A 122 -20.80 -2.43 0.22
C PHE A 122 -19.61 -2.13 -0.71
N SER A 123 -19.77 -1.17 -1.62
CA SER A 123 -18.67 -0.76 -2.53
C SER A 123 -17.47 -0.24 -1.76
N ALA A 124 -17.71 0.53 -0.69
CA ALA A 124 -16.64 1.01 0.19
C ALA A 124 -15.92 -0.14 0.90
N ALA A 125 -16.66 -1.10 1.45
CA ALA A 125 -16.08 -2.26 2.12
C ALA A 125 -15.29 -3.15 1.14
N ALA A 126 -15.84 -3.42 -0.05
CA ALA A 126 -15.16 -4.16 -1.11
C ALA A 126 -13.90 -3.43 -1.59
N PHE A 127 -13.97 -2.10 -1.75
CA PHE A 127 -12.81 -1.27 -2.09
C PHE A 127 -11.68 -1.44 -1.08
N VAL A 128 -11.97 -1.40 0.24
CA VAL A 128 -10.93 -1.60 1.27
C VAL A 128 -10.25 -2.96 1.09
N VAL A 129 -11.01 -4.03 0.84
CA VAL A 129 -10.46 -5.39 0.66
C VAL A 129 -9.60 -5.48 -0.60
N ILE A 130 -10.04 -4.92 -1.70
CA ILE A 130 -9.31 -4.97 -2.97
C ILE A 130 -8.05 -4.09 -2.89
N TYR A 131 -8.21 -2.87 -2.39
CA TYR A 131 -7.14 -1.87 -2.39
C TYR A 131 -5.99 -2.24 -1.46
N LEU A 132 -6.28 -2.74 -0.25
CA LEU A 132 -5.26 -3.06 0.74
C LEU A 132 -4.87 -4.54 0.74
N PRO A 133 -5.66 -5.44 1.39
CA PRO A 133 -5.17 -6.80 1.64
C PRO A 133 -4.98 -7.61 0.36
N LEU A 134 -5.89 -7.51 -0.63
CA LEU A 134 -5.71 -8.24 -1.88
C LEU A 134 -4.47 -7.74 -2.63
N THR A 135 -4.29 -6.43 -2.76
CA THR A 135 -3.13 -5.87 -3.49
C THR A 135 -1.82 -6.17 -2.77
N PHE A 136 -1.76 -6.02 -1.44
CA PHE A 136 -0.53 -6.34 -0.71
C PHE A 136 -0.22 -7.84 -0.67
N SER A 137 -1.24 -8.69 -0.76
CA SER A 137 -1.04 -10.15 -0.73
C SER A 137 -0.18 -10.68 -1.89
N PHE A 138 -0.04 -9.94 -2.99
CA PHE A 138 0.89 -10.28 -4.07
C PHE A 138 2.35 -10.28 -3.61
N ALA A 139 2.72 -9.52 -2.56
CA ALA A 139 4.04 -9.62 -1.94
C ALA A 139 4.30 -11.02 -1.36
N PHE A 140 3.27 -11.66 -0.82
CA PHE A 140 3.38 -13.00 -0.26
C PHE A 140 3.48 -14.07 -1.34
N LEU A 141 2.83 -13.87 -2.50
CA LEU A 141 3.04 -14.73 -3.66
C LEU A 141 4.44 -14.58 -4.24
N LEU A 142 4.99 -13.36 -4.30
CA LEU A 142 6.40 -13.14 -4.64
C LEU A 142 7.32 -13.84 -3.65
N LEU A 143 7.12 -13.63 -2.35
CA LEU A 143 7.96 -14.20 -1.30
C LEU A 143 7.99 -15.74 -1.30
N LYS A 144 6.92 -16.36 -1.81
CA LYS A 144 6.81 -17.82 -1.92
C LYS A 144 7.68 -18.42 -3.02
N ARG A 145 8.21 -17.61 -3.94
CA ARG A 145 9.15 -18.09 -4.97
C ARG A 145 10.39 -18.69 -4.30
N PRO A 146 10.86 -19.88 -4.75
CA PRO A 146 11.86 -20.65 -3.99
C PRO A 146 13.22 -19.94 -3.84
N SER A 147 13.76 -19.40 -4.92
CA SER A 147 15.14 -18.89 -4.96
C SER A 147 15.25 -17.37 -4.89
N ASP A 148 14.33 -16.65 -5.52
CA ASP A 148 14.42 -15.20 -5.77
C ASP A 148 13.29 -14.38 -5.13
N GLY A 149 12.38 -15.01 -4.39
CA GLY A 149 11.19 -14.36 -3.87
C GLY A 149 11.48 -13.15 -2.97
N ALA A 150 12.44 -13.27 -2.07
CA ALA A 150 12.86 -12.15 -1.21
C ALA A 150 13.41 -10.97 -2.04
N ALA A 151 14.19 -11.26 -3.07
CA ALA A 151 14.76 -10.24 -3.95
C ALA A 151 13.68 -9.51 -4.76
N TRP A 152 12.62 -10.22 -5.22
CA TRP A 152 11.49 -9.61 -5.89
C TRP A 152 10.67 -8.71 -4.97
N VAL A 153 10.43 -9.13 -3.73
CA VAL A 153 9.76 -8.28 -2.74
C VAL A 153 10.60 -7.04 -2.43
N CYS A 154 11.93 -7.21 -2.30
CA CYS A 154 12.84 -6.06 -2.16
C CYS A 154 12.81 -5.16 -3.39
N ALA A 155 12.78 -5.71 -4.62
CA ALA A 155 12.70 -4.92 -5.84
C ALA A 155 11.45 -4.02 -5.86
N ALA A 156 10.29 -4.53 -5.42
CA ALA A 156 9.07 -3.72 -5.31
C ALA A 156 9.21 -2.61 -4.26
N ILE A 157 9.50 -3.01 -3.01
CA ILE A 157 9.35 -2.14 -1.83
C ILE A 157 10.52 -1.16 -1.70
N VAL A 158 11.75 -1.63 -1.88
CA VAL A 158 12.94 -0.77 -1.75
C VAL A 158 12.98 0.24 -2.89
N THR A 159 12.62 -0.16 -4.12
CA THR A 159 12.56 0.76 -5.26
C THR A 159 11.52 1.86 -5.02
N ALA A 160 10.31 1.51 -4.56
CA ALA A 160 9.28 2.50 -4.23
C ALA A 160 9.76 3.45 -3.12
N ALA A 161 10.28 2.91 -2.01
CA ALA A 161 10.74 3.69 -0.86
C ALA A 161 11.92 4.63 -1.20
N ILE A 162 12.89 4.18 -2.01
CA ILE A 162 14.01 5.01 -2.47
C ILE A 162 13.51 6.09 -3.42
N SER A 163 12.59 5.75 -4.33
CA SER A 163 11.96 6.71 -5.25
C SER A 163 11.26 7.84 -4.49
N ASP A 164 10.45 7.51 -3.50
CA ASP A 164 9.71 8.48 -2.69
C ASP A 164 10.67 9.35 -1.88
N THR A 165 11.68 8.73 -1.27
CA THR A 165 12.68 9.45 -0.48
C THR A 165 13.49 10.41 -1.34
N ALA A 166 13.99 9.97 -2.49
CA ALA A 166 14.75 10.80 -3.43
C ALA A 166 13.89 11.94 -3.98
N GLY A 167 12.67 11.62 -4.39
CA GLY A 167 11.70 12.59 -4.88
C GLY A 167 11.38 13.66 -3.84
N TYR A 168 11.18 13.28 -2.59
CA TYR A 168 10.94 14.23 -1.50
C TYR A 168 12.16 15.10 -1.20
N LEU A 169 13.36 14.52 -1.08
CA LEU A 169 14.58 15.27 -0.72
C LEU A 169 14.96 16.27 -1.79
N VAL A 170 14.97 15.84 -3.06
CA VAL A 170 15.33 16.71 -4.19
C VAL A 170 14.21 17.72 -4.48
N GLY A 171 12.96 17.26 -4.49
CA GLY A 171 11.81 18.13 -4.72
C GLY A 171 11.67 19.24 -3.67
N ARG A 172 12.02 18.95 -2.41
CA ARG A 172 12.02 19.95 -1.33
C ARG A 172 13.14 21.00 -1.50
N LYS A 173 14.35 20.60 -1.94
CA LYS A 173 15.52 21.47 -2.04
C LYS A 173 15.61 22.19 -3.37
N LEU A 174 15.30 21.52 -4.47
CA LEU A 174 15.54 21.99 -5.82
C LEU A 174 14.26 22.16 -6.65
N GLY A 175 13.09 21.77 -6.13
CA GLY A 175 11.82 21.78 -6.85
C GLY A 175 11.33 23.17 -7.18
N LYS A 176 11.16 23.45 -8.46
CA LYS A 176 10.64 24.71 -9.01
C LYS A 176 9.29 24.50 -9.72
N HIS A 177 9.14 23.39 -10.44
CA HIS A 177 7.97 23.10 -11.26
C HIS A 177 7.06 22.09 -10.57
N LYS A 178 5.80 22.46 -10.33
CA LYS A 178 4.82 21.60 -9.66
C LYS A 178 4.36 20.49 -10.60
N LEU A 179 4.29 19.24 -10.08
CA LEU A 179 3.83 18.08 -10.84
C LEU A 179 2.29 18.00 -10.89
N ALA A 180 1.63 18.11 -9.74
CA ALA A 180 0.18 17.98 -9.62
C ALA A 180 -0.37 18.99 -8.60
N PRO A 181 -0.49 20.30 -8.95
CA PRO A 181 -0.83 21.37 -8.00
C PRO A 181 -2.17 21.16 -7.28
N GLY A 182 -3.18 20.62 -7.98
CA GLY A 182 -4.54 20.40 -7.44
C GLY A 182 -4.65 19.21 -6.48
N ILE A 183 -3.78 18.22 -6.60
CA ILE A 183 -3.84 16.96 -5.84
C ILE A 183 -2.77 16.96 -4.74
N SER A 184 -1.51 17.16 -5.15
CA SER A 184 -0.35 17.16 -4.26
C SER A 184 0.56 18.37 -4.57
N PRO A 185 0.34 19.52 -3.93
CA PRO A 185 1.05 20.77 -4.24
C PRO A 185 2.54 20.73 -3.87
N LYS A 186 3.00 19.71 -3.15
CA LYS A 186 4.41 19.55 -2.77
C LYS A 186 5.23 18.74 -3.77
N LYS A 187 4.61 17.97 -4.67
CA LYS A 187 5.31 17.21 -5.70
C LYS A 187 5.82 18.11 -6.82
N THR A 188 7.05 17.85 -7.27
CA THR A 188 7.74 18.64 -8.29
C THR A 188 8.31 17.74 -9.39
N LEU A 189 8.53 18.30 -10.59
CA LEU A 189 9.15 17.60 -11.71
C LEU A 189 10.62 17.23 -11.41
N GLU A 190 11.35 18.08 -10.72
CA GLU A 190 12.73 17.82 -10.30
C GLU A 190 12.79 16.65 -9.31
N GLY A 191 11.79 16.57 -8.41
CA GLY A 191 11.63 15.42 -7.53
C GLY A 191 11.33 14.15 -8.30
N LEU A 192 10.45 14.21 -9.30
CA LEU A 192 10.15 13.07 -10.17
C LEU A 192 11.40 12.58 -10.92
N LEU A 193 12.23 13.47 -11.45
CA LEU A 193 13.50 13.09 -12.07
C LEU A 193 14.43 12.37 -11.10
N ALA A 194 14.53 12.86 -9.86
CA ALA A 194 15.31 12.18 -8.83
C ALA A 194 14.74 10.77 -8.51
N SER A 195 13.41 10.63 -8.42
CA SER A 195 12.76 9.33 -8.25
C SER A 195 13.12 8.37 -9.40
N ILE A 196 13.12 8.83 -10.64
CA ILE A 196 13.49 8.05 -11.82
C ILE A 196 14.94 7.57 -11.73
N ILE A 197 15.86 8.46 -11.40
CA ILE A 197 17.30 8.13 -11.35
C ILE A 197 17.59 7.16 -10.21
N PHE A 198 17.23 7.51 -8.98
CA PHE A 198 17.59 6.73 -7.81
C PHE A 198 16.75 5.45 -7.68
N GLY A 199 15.44 5.52 -7.94
CA GLY A 199 14.58 4.35 -7.95
C GLY A 199 14.92 3.41 -9.10
N GLY A 200 15.12 3.93 -10.31
CA GLY A 200 15.54 3.14 -11.47
C GLY A 200 16.88 2.44 -11.24
N ALA A 201 17.87 3.15 -10.71
CA ALA A 201 19.17 2.55 -10.35
C ALA A 201 19.01 1.45 -9.30
N THR A 202 18.18 1.66 -8.29
CA THR A 202 17.89 0.66 -7.23
C THR A 202 17.25 -0.60 -7.83
N ALA A 203 16.25 -0.46 -8.71
CA ALA A 203 15.62 -1.59 -9.38
C ALA A 203 16.63 -2.39 -10.22
N VAL A 204 17.46 -1.70 -11.02
CA VAL A 204 18.50 -2.33 -11.82
C VAL A 204 19.49 -3.07 -10.94
N LEU A 205 19.96 -2.47 -9.86
CA LEU A 205 20.90 -3.13 -8.93
C LEU A 205 20.30 -4.40 -8.33
N ILE A 206 19.06 -4.36 -7.84
CA ILE A 206 18.43 -5.54 -7.24
C ILE A 206 18.20 -6.62 -8.30
N VAL A 207 17.67 -6.25 -9.48
CA VAL A 207 17.38 -7.23 -10.55
C VAL A 207 18.66 -7.88 -11.08
N VAL A 208 19.74 -7.13 -11.24
CA VAL A 208 21.00 -7.68 -11.76
C VAL A 208 21.77 -8.47 -10.70
N LEU A 209 21.89 -7.91 -9.49
CA LEU A 209 22.77 -8.50 -8.46
C LEU A 209 22.09 -9.57 -7.61
N ALA A 210 20.79 -9.44 -7.35
CA ALA A 210 20.08 -10.36 -6.46
C ALA A 210 19.17 -11.35 -7.20
N ILE A 211 18.61 -10.94 -8.35
CA ILE A 211 17.74 -11.81 -9.17
C ILE A 211 18.53 -12.44 -10.33
N HIS A 212 19.73 -11.93 -10.60
CA HIS A 212 20.62 -12.39 -11.68
C HIS A 212 19.99 -12.33 -13.07
N GLN A 213 19.23 -11.26 -13.32
CA GLN A 213 18.57 -10.99 -14.58
C GLN A 213 19.22 -9.82 -15.33
N SER A 214 18.80 -9.59 -16.58
CA SER A 214 19.36 -8.55 -17.45
C SER A 214 19.12 -7.14 -16.94
N VAL A 215 20.01 -6.21 -17.29
CA VAL A 215 19.86 -4.77 -17.02
C VAL A 215 18.56 -4.24 -17.63
N TRP A 216 18.15 -4.72 -18.80
CA TRP A 216 16.91 -4.32 -19.45
C TRP A 216 15.66 -4.66 -18.65
N LEU A 217 15.65 -5.84 -18.00
CA LEU A 217 14.58 -6.20 -17.09
C LEU A 217 14.57 -5.30 -15.86
N GLY A 218 15.75 -4.95 -15.33
CA GLY A 218 15.88 -4.00 -14.22
C GLY A 218 15.33 -2.61 -14.57
N LEU A 219 15.62 -2.12 -15.76
CA LEU A 219 15.05 -0.86 -16.26
C LEU A 219 13.53 -0.93 -16.40
N LEU A 220 13.00 -2.04 -16.95
CA LEU A 220 11.55 -2.25 -17.06
C LEU A 220 10.89 -2.26 -15.67
N VAL A 221 11.42 -3.03 -14.72
CA VAL A 221 10.92 -3.10 -13.34
C VAL A 221 10.95 -1.70 -12.72
N GLY A 222 12.08 -0.98 -12.83
CA GLY A 222 12.23 0.37 -12.30
C GLY A 222 11.18 1.33 -12.86
N ALA A 223 11.02 1.35 -14.19
CA ALA A 223 10.04 2.22 -14.85
C ALA A 223 8.59 1.90 -14.41
N CYS A 224 8.22 0.62 -14.41
CA CYS A 224 6.87 0.20 -14.05
C CYS A 224 6.57 0.43 -12.55
N VAL A 225 7.51 0.12 -11.65
CA VAL A 225 7.37 0.39 -10.21
C VAL A 225 7.25 1.88 -9.94
N LEU A 226 8.05 2.72 -10.60
CA LEU A 226 7.97 4.18 -10.48
C LEU A 226 6.61 4.73 -10.87
N VAL A 227 6.13 4.33 -12.05
CA VAL A 227 4.80 4.74 -12.52
C VAL A 227 3.74 4.30 -11.53
N ALA A 228 3.77 3.04 -11.11
CA ALA A 228 2.83 2.49 -10.14
C ALA A 228 2.88 3.23 -8.79
N ALA A 229 4.06 3.50 -8.24
CA ALA A 229 4.24 4.21 -6.98
C ALA A 229 3.69 5.65 -7.04
N VAL A 230 3.98 6.38 -8.12
CA VAL A 230 3.45 7.76 -8.32
C VAL A 230 1.93 7.74 -8.39
N PHE A 231 1.33 6.80 -9.14
CA PHE A 231 -0.13 6.65 -9.21
C PHE A 231 -0.74 6.26 -7.86
N GLY A 232 -0.09 5.39 -7.09
CA GLY A 232 -0.54 4.98 -5.77
C GLY A 232 -0.65 6.15 -4.80
N ASP A 233 0.44 6.91 -4.64
CA ASP A 233 0.47 8.11 -3.77
C ASP A 233 -0.52 9.19 -4.25
N LEU A 234 -0.65 9.43 -5.56
CA LEU A 234 -1.65 10.37 -6.07
C LEU A 234 -3.08 9.89 -5.81
N SER A 235 -3.36 8.59 -5.97
CA SER A 235 -4.67 8.00 -5.71
C SER A 235 -5.04 8.11 -4.24
N GLU A 236 -4.11 7.79 -3.32
CA GLU A 236 -4.33 7.95 -1.89
C GLU A 236 -4.52 9.43 -1.52
N SER A 237 -3.75 10.34 -2.14
CA SER A 237 -3.91 11.78 -1.96
C SER A 237 -5.30 12.26 -2.38
N LEU A 238 -5.87 11.73 -3.48
CA LEU A 238 -7.25 12.00 -3.89
C LEU A 238 -8.26 11.48 -2.88
N ILE A 239 -8.13 10.22 -2.44
CA ILE A 239 -9.00 9.62 -1.42
C ILE A 239 -9.00 10.49 -0.15
N LYS A 240 -7.84 10.94 0.32
CA LYS A 240 -7.73 11.84 1.48
C LYS A 240 -8.48 13.15 1.27
N ARG A 241 -8.43 13.74 0.07
CA ARG A 241 -9.17 14.96 -0.26
C ARG A 241 -10.68 14.75 -0.25
N ASP A 242 -11.14 13.64 -0.84
CA ASP A 242 -12.56 13.29 -0.87
C ASP A 242 -13.10 13.00 0.53
N LEU A 243 -12.28 12.41 1.40
CA LEU A 243 -12.62 12.16 2.81
C LEU A 243 -12.46 13.40 3.71
N GLY A 244 -11.95 14.52 3.18
CA GLY A 244 -11.73 15.75 3.94
C GLY A 244 -10.60 15.67 4.98
N VAL A 245 -9.70 14.67 4.85
CA VAL A 245 -8.57 14.47 5.76
C VAL A 245 -7.25 14.78 5.06
N LYS A 246 -6.21 15.01 5.85
CA LYS A 246 -4.84 15.23 5.34
C LYS A 246 -3.97 13.98 5.48
N ASP A 247 -4.04 13.33 6.60
CA ASP A 247 -3.33 12.09 6.94
C ASP A 247 -4.41 11.07 7.36
N MET A 248 -4.24 9.79 7.02
CA MET A 248 -5.26 8.76 7.36
C MET A 248 -5.37 8.54 8.87
N SER A 249 -4.26 8.71 9.60
CA SER A 249 -4.23 8.71 11.06
C SER A 249 -2.99 9.46 11.59
N SER A 250 -2.84 9.47 12.92
CA SER A 250 -1.66 10.01 13.62
C SER A 250 -0.87 8.93 14.36
N TRP A 251 -1.04 7.67 14.01
CA TRP A 251 -0.47 6.54 14.76
C TRP A 251 1.05 6.46 14.69
N LEU A 252 1.64 6.89 13.57
CA LEU A 252 3.10 6.91 13.42
C LEU A 252 3.62 8.33 13.69
N PRO A 253 4.29 8.55 14.83
CA PRO A 253 4.78 9.87 15.20
C PRO A 253 5.67 10.47 14.11
N GLY A 254 5.26 11.59 13.53
CA GLY A 254 5.98 12.26 12.45
C GLY A 254 5.77 11.68 11.04
N HIS A 255 5.09 10.53 10.89
CA HIS A 255 4.91 9.84 9.61
C HIS A 255 3.45 9.73 9.13
N GLY A 256 2.47 10.15 9.94
CA GLY A 256 1.05 10.00 9.59
C GLY A 256 0.50 8.61 9.94
N GLY A 257 -0.30 8.04 9.07
CA GLY A 257 -0.84 6.69 9.20
C GLY A 257 0.04 5.61 8.58
N VAL A 258 -0.31 4.36 8.87
CA VAL A 258 0.27 3.19 8.21
C VAL A 258 -0.11 3.17 6.73
N MET A 259 -1.35 3.56 6.41
CA MET A 259 -1.83 3.67 5.03
C MET A 259 -1.00 4.67 4.22
N ASP A 260 -0.66 5.82 4.82
CA ASP A 260 0.21 6.85 4.23
C ASP A 260 1.65 6.34 3.91
N ARG A 261 1.99 5.11 4.30
CA ARG A 261 3.28 4.44 4.00
C ARG A 261 3.12 3.28 3.01
N LEU A 262 1.93 2.77 2.84
CA LEU A 262 1.64 1.66 1.94
C LEU A 262 1.18 2.14 0.56
N ASP A 263 0.79 3.37 0.40
CA ASP A 263 0.18 3.95 -0.80
C ASP A 263 0.96 3.70 -2.09
N SER A 264 2.26 3.94 -2.09
CA SER A 264 3.17 3.69 -3.22
C SER A 264 3.59 2.21 -3.31
N ILE A 265 3.64 1.50 -2.17
CA ILE A 265 4.07 0.11 -2.10
C ILE A 265 3.02 -0.84 -2.69
N LEU A 266 1.74 -0.60 -2.43
CA LEU A 266 0.66 -1.47 -2.90
C LEU A 266 0.69 -1.69 -4.42
N PRO A 267 0.61 -0.66 -5.26
CA PRO A 267 0.67 -0.85 -6.70
C PRO A 267 2.05 -1.29 -7.20
N ALA A 268 3.14 -0.92 -6.51
CA ALA A 268 4.49 -1.38 -6.83
C ALA A 268 4.62 -2.91 -6.71
N VAL A 269 4.08 -3.48 -5.63
CA VAL A 269 4.07 -4.94 -5.40
C VAL A 269 3.27 -5.66 -6.47
N LEU A 270 2.08 -5.18 -6.82
CA LEU A 270 1.23 -5.77 -7.84
C LEU A 270 1.93 -5.79 -9.21
N VAL A 271 2.50 -4.66 -9.63
CA VAL A 271 3.20 -4.55 -10.92
C VAL A 271 4.43 -5.44 -10.95
N THR A 272 5.20 -5.48 -9.86
CA THR A 272 6.37 -6.35 -9.75
C THR A 272 5.97 -7.83 -9.83
N PHE A 273 4.87 -8.22 -9.19
CA PHE A 273 4.35 -9.59 -9.29
C PHE A 273 3.99 -9.96 -10.72
N ILE A 274 3.33 -9.06 -11.45
CA ILE A 274 2.96 -9.28 -12.86
C ILE A 274 4.23 -9.48 -13.70
N ILE A 275 5.22 -8.61 -13.57
CA ILE A 275 6.48 -8.69 -14.32
C ILE A 275 7.23 -9.99 -13.97
N ALA A 276 7.38 -10.30 -12.69
CA ALA A 276 8.07 -11.50 -12.23
C ALA A 276 7.41 -12.78 -12.75
N THR A 277 6.06 -12.82 -12.74
CA THR A 277 5.30 -14.00 -13.17
C THR A 277 5.32 -14.20 -14.69
N LEU A 278 5.25 -13.11 -15.46
CA LEU A 278 5.16 -13.19 -16.91
C LEU A 278 6.53 -13.32 -17.59
N LEU A 279 7.57 -12.70 -17.03
CA LEU A 279 8.88 -12.60 -17.71
C LEU A 279 9.96 -13.47 -17.08
N VAL A 280 9.82 -13.88 -15.81
CA VAL A 280 10.81 -14.69 -15.10
C VAL A 280 10.10 -15.89 -14.46
N PRO A 281 10.02 -17.04 -15.15
CA PRO A 281 9.47 -18.25 -14.55
C PRO A 281 10.15 -18.59 -13.23
N ALA A 282 9.38 -19.05 -12.26
CA ALA A 282 9.94 -19.55 -11.01
C ALA A 282 10.67 -20.87 -11.29
N VAL A 283 11.96 -20.91 -11.00
CA VAL A 283 12.81 -22.12 -11.12
C VAL A 283 12.83 -22.83 -9.77
#